data_3011eba41324283e5bad5bac75662ad4
#
_entry.id   3011eba41324283e5bad5bac75662ad4
#
_cell.length_a   1.000
_cell.length_b   1.000
_cell.length_c   1.000
_cell.angle_alpha   90.00
_cell.angle_beta   90.00
_cell.angle_gamma   90.00
#
_symmetry.space_group_name_H-M   'P 1'
#
loop_
_entity.id
_entity.type
_entity.pdbx_description
1 polymer ?
#
loop_
_entity_poly.entity_id
_entity_poly.type
_entity_poly.pdbx_seq_one_letter_code
_entity_poly.pdbx_strand_id
1 'polypeptide(L)'
;MSKFLKLIVDLVIICTILIAAALLVPPLAGVKTVMNDNSTAETNLPVGSVAYGKQTDAVNLKKGQKIVYTKNNQAYVYEISDVSDAENDTYLVKDAYDKKTEERSVELSGDVMKLSFVIPLIAYAAIAVQSKEGLILIGLGIVFLIILFILAELWRKDKKD
;
A
#
# COMPACT_ATOMS: atom_id res chain seq x y z
N MET A 1 30.80 -19.07 3.11
CA MET A 1 29.92 -18.01 2.60
C MET A 1 30.49 -16.66 2.95
N SER A 2 30.62 -15.77 2.01
CA SER A 2 31.00 -14.40 2.34
C SER A 2 29.96 -13.78 3.25
N LYS A 3 30.40 -12.99 4.22
CA LYS A 3 29.50 -12.24 5.12
C LYS A 3 28.51 -11.39 4.33
N PHE A 4 28.92 -10.97 3.14
CA PHE A 4 28.13 -10.20 2.21
C PHE A 4 26.93 -10.98 1.65
N LEU A 5 27.11 -12.23 1.24
CA LEU A 5 26.01 -13.06 0.71
C LEU A 5 24.97 -13.36 1.81
N LYS A 6 25.42 -13.63 3.03
CA LYS A 6 24.52 -13.80 4.17
C LYS A 6 23.70 -12.54 4.42
N LEU A 7 24.33 -11.37 4.39
CA LEU A 7 23.65 -10.09 4.57
C LEU A 7 22.54 -9.87 3.52
N ILE A 8 22.82 -10.22 2.24
CA ILE A 8 21.83 -10.10 1.16
C ILE A 8 20.64 -11.03 1.41
N VAL A 9 20.88 -12.28 1.77
CA VAL A 9 19.83 -13.26 2.04
C VAL A 9 18.97 -12.81 3.22
N ASP A 10 19.59 -12.38 4.31
CA ASP A 10 18.90 -11.89 5.50
C ASP A 10 18.05 -10.64 5.14
N LEU A 11 18.58 -9.72 4.34
CA LEU A 11 17.86 -8.54 3.87
C LEU A 11 16.62 -8.90 3.05
N VAL A 12 16.76 -9.84 2.10
CA VAL A 12 15.63 -10.30 1.25
C VAL A 12 14.54 -10.93 2.12
N ILE A 13 14.91 -11.75 3.09
CA ILE A 13 13.95 -12.37 4.01
C ILE A 13 13.21 -11.30 4.81
N ILE A 14 13.93 -10.34 5.38
CA ILE A 14 13.33 -9.25 6.15
C ILE A 14 12.37 -8.43 5.28
N CYS A 15 12.78 -8.04 4.07
CA CYS A 15 11.91 -7.31 3.14
C CYS A 15 10.64 -8.09 2.79
N THR A 16 10.76 -9.40 2.54
CA THR A 16 9.61 -10.27 2.23
C THR A 16 8.63 -10.32 3.39
N ILE A 17 9.13 -10.48 4.62
CA ILE A 17 8.29 -10.50 5.83
C ILE A 17 7.59 -9.14 6.03
N LEU A 18 8.29 -8.03 5.82
CA LEU A 18 7.72 -6.69 5.96
C LEU A 18 6.61 -6.44 4.92
N ILE A 19 6.82 -6.83 3.66
CA ILE A 19 5.82 -6.72 2.60
C ILE A 19 4.59 -7.57 2.93
N ALA A 20 4.78 -8.82 3.32
CA ALA A 20 3.69 -9.71 3.71
C ALA A 20 2.92 -9.15 4.92
N ALA A 21 3.60 -8.64 5.92
CA ALA A 21 2.98 -8.01 7.06
C ALA A 21 2.17 -6.76 6.67
N ALA A 22 2.72 -5.91 5.82
CA ALA A 22 2.04 -4.70 5.35
C ALA A 22 0.75 -5.00 4.56
N LEU A 23 0.69 -6.13 3.86
CA LEU A 23 -0.49 -6.53 3.09
C LEU A 23 -1.53 -7.29 3.93
N LEU A 24 -1.09 -8.11 4.87
CA LEU A 24 -1.97 -9.03 5.60
C LEU A 24 -2.44 -8.50 6.96
N VAL A 25 -1.58 -7.80 7.69
CA VAL A 25 -1.89 -7.36 9.05
C VAL A 25 -2.96 -6.26 9.09
N PRO A 26 -2.93 -5.22 8.25
CA PRO A 26 -3.92 -4.14 8.33
C PRO A 26 -5.36 -4.61 8.18
N PRO A 27 -5.73 -5.46 7.19
CA PRO A 27 -7.10 -5.98 7.09
C PRO A 27 -7.54 -6.77 8.31
N LEU A 28 -6.64 -7.55 8.91
CA LEU A 28 -6.93 -8.31 10.14
C LEU A 28 -7.14 -7.41 11.35
N ALA A 29 -6.52 -6.24 11.38
CA ALA A 29 -6.67 -5.23 12.42
C ALA A 29 -7.85 -4.27 12.19
N GLY A 30 -8.70 -4.52 11.19
CA GLY A 30 -9.82 -3.67 10.83
C GLY A 30 -9.43 -2.40 10.07
N VAL A 31 -8.21 -2.33 9.56
CA VAL A 31 -7.73 -1.24 8.71
C VAL A 31 -8.15 -1.51 7.27
N LYS A 32 -8.80 -0.55 6.64
CA LYS A 32 -9.16 -0.63 5.22
C LYS A 32 -7.99 -0.30 4.33
N THR A 33 -7.93 -0.96 3.18
CA THR A 33 -6.88 -0.76 2.18
C THR A 33 -7.49 -0.46 0.82
N VAL A 34 -6.90 0.48 0.10
CA VAL A 34 -7.25 0.79 -1.29
C VAL A 34 -5.97 0.78 -2.12
N MET A 35 -5.96 0.00 -3.19
CA MET A 35 -4.82 -0.13 -4.10
C MET A 35 -5.07 0.61 -5.40
N ASN A 36 -4.03 1.22 -5.94
CA ASN A 36 -4.00 1.67 -7.33
C ASN A 36 -3.10 0.75 -8.15
N ASP A 37 -3.70 -0.18 -8.85
CA ASP A 37 -3.04 -1.16 -9.72
C ASP A 37 -3.13 -0.81 -11.21
N ASN A 38 -3.71 0.32 -11.55
CA ASN A 38 -3.99 0.72 -12.93
C ASN A 38 -3.39 2.09 -13.25
N SER A 39 -2.44 2.11 -14.19
CA SER A 39 -1.79 3.33 -14.66
C SER A 39 -2.71 4.27 -15.45
N THR A 40 -3.86 3.79 -15.91
CA THR A 40 -4.85 4.59 -16.65
C THR A 40 -5.98 5.12 -15.77
N ALA A 41 -6.00 4.76 -14.50
CA ALA A 41 -7.01 5.25 -13.56
C ALA A 41 -6.85 6.76 -13.33
N GLU A 42 -7.95 7.49 -13.39
CA GLU A 42 -8.00 8.89 -12.97
C GLU A 42 -7.97 8.96 -11.45
N THR A 43 -6.78 9.08 -10.89
CA THR A 43 -6.55 9.13 -9.45
C THR A 43 -5.28 9.91 -9.14
N ASN A 44 -5.19 10.47 -7.95
CA ASN A 44 -3.97 11.08 -7.44
C ASN A 44 -3.09 10.12 -6.61
N LEU A 45 -3.51 8.87 -6.44
CA LEU A 45 -2.66 7.83 -5.86
C LEU A 45 -1.63 7.37 -6.88
N PRO A 46 -0.33 7.32 -6.52
CA PRO A 46 0.69 6.76 -7.41
C PRO A 46 0.38 5.31 -7.78
N VAL A 47 0.68 4.93 -9.03
CA VAL A 47 0.52 3.55 -9.48
C VAL A 47 1.37 2.60 -8.62
N GLY A 48 0.80 1.48 -8.23
CA GLY A 48 1.46 0.51 -7.36
C GLY A 48 1.41 0.85 -5.87
N SER A 49 0.74 1.93 -5.48
CA SER A 49 0.58 2.31 -4.08
C SER A 49 -0.62 1.65 -3.42
N VAL A 50 -0.54 1.49 -2.10
CA VAL A 50 -1.66 1.07 -1.25
C VAL A 50 -1.90 2.14 -0.20
N ALA A 51 -3.13 2.63 -0.13
CA ALA A 51 -3.59 3.54 0.91
C ALA A 51 -4.21 2.75 2.05
N TYR A 52 -3.81 3.07 3.26
CA TYR A 52 -4.31 2.48 4.51
C TYR A 52 -5.11 3.50 5.30
N GLY A 53 -6.24 3.10 5.82
CA GLY A 53 -7.08 3.98 6.61
C GLY A 53 -8.11 3.25 7.45
N LYS A 54 -8.81 4.01 8.27
CA LYS A 54 -9.91 3.51 9.10
C LYS A 54 -11.22 4.09 8.62
N GLN A 55 -12.27 3.29 8.66
CA GLN A 55 -13.62 3.82 8.48
C GLN A 55 -13.99 4.72 9.65
N THR A 56 -14.53 5.87 9.30
CA THR A 56 -15.02 6.86 10.26
C THR A 56 -16.33 7.41 9.74
N ASP A 57 -17.20 7.84 10.62
CA ASP A 57 -18.43 8.53 10.22
C ASP A 57 -18.07 9.91 9.67
N ALA A 58 -18.67 10.29 8.54
CA ALA A 58 -18.43 11.57 7.88
C ALA A 58 -18.63 12.77 8.82
N VAL A 59 -19.58 12.69 9.74
CA VAL A 59 -19.87 13.76 10.73
C VAL A 59 -18.70 14.03 11.69
N ASN A 60 -17.79 13.08 11.84
CA ASN A 60 -16.60 13.22 12.69
C ASN A 60 -15.38 13.76 11.95
N LEU A 61 -15.50 14.05 10.67
CA LEU A 61 -14.42 14.60 9.87
C LEU A 61 -14.15 16.06 10.23
N LYS A 62 -12.86 16.40 10.30
CA LYS A 62 -12.38 17.75 10.65
C LYS A 62 -11.51 18.30 9.53
N LYS A 63 -11.43 19.62 9.48
CA LYS A 63 -10.52 20.33 8.59
C LYS A 63 -9.08 19.83 8.73
N GLY A 64 -8.41 19.65 7.61
CA GLY A 64 -7.03 19.18 7.54
C GLY A 64 -6.86 17.66 7.53
N GLN A 65 -7.93 16.89 7.73
CA GLN A 65 -7.88 15.43 7.63
C GLN A 65 -7.90 15.00 6.17
N LYS A 66 -7.20 13.91 5.87
CA LYS A 66 -7.19 13.29 4.55
C LYS A 66 -8.16 12.13 4.52
N ILE A 67 -8.88 12.01 3.42
CA ILE A 67 -9.85 10.93 3.17
C ILE A 67 -9.56 10.26 1.83
N VAL A 68 -9.97 9.01 1.71
CA VAL A 68 -9.99 8.29 0.43
C VAL A 68 -11.43 8.27 -0.07
N TYR A 69 -11.66 8.99 -1.15
CA TYR A 69 -12.96 9.07 -1.82
C TYR A 69 -12.97 8.14 -3.01
N THR A 70 -13.90 7.19 -3.03
CA THR A 70 -14.03 6.22 -4.12
C THR A 70 -15.30 6.51 -4.91
N LYS A 71 -15.14 6.74 -6.19
CA LYS A 71 -16.22 6.91 -7.15
C LYS A 71 -15.89 6.17 -8.44
N ASN A 72 -16.84 5.40 -8.97
CA ASN A 72 -16.65 4.63 -10.22
C ASN A 72 -15.40 3.73 -10.22
N ASN A 73 -15.12 3.04 -9.12
CA ASN A 73 -13.92 2.23 -8.92
C ASN A 73 -12.59 2.99 -8.96
N GLN A 74 -12.63 4.31 -8.86
CA GLN A 74 -11.44 5.15 -8.78
C GLN A 74 -11.36 5.78 -7.41
N ALA A 75 -10.19 5.71 -6.79
CA ALA A 75 -9.93 6.27 -5.48
C ALA A 75 -9.15 7.57 -5.60
N TYR A 76 -9.64 8.60 -4.94
CA TYR A 76 -8.99 9.90 -4.84
C TYR A 76 -8.69 10.22 -3.39
N VAL A 77 -7.50 10.73 -3.10
CA VAL A 77 -7.13 11.22 -1.78
C VAL A 77 -7.37 12.72 -1.72
N TYR A 78 -8.33 13.12 -0.91
CA TYR A 78 -8.67 14.51 -0.67
C TYR A 78 -8.28 14.94 0.74
N GLU A 79 -7.90 16.20 0.89
CA GLU A 79 -7.79 16.87 2.18
C GLU A 79 -9.03 17.73 2.41
N ILE A 80 -9.63 17.63 3.58
CA ILE A 80 -10.79 18.44 3.93
C ILE A 80 -10.35 19.88 4.18
N SER A 81 -10.80 20.79 3.31
CA SER A 81 -10.53 22.22 3.44
C SER A 81 -11.47 22.89 4.43
N ASP A 82 -12.74 22.55 4.36
CA ASP A 82 -13.76 23.06 5.26
C ASP A 82 -14.99 22.16 5.28
N VAL A 83 -15.77 22.27 6.34
CA VAL A 83 -17.10 21.64 6.44
C VAL A 83 -18.11 22.71 6.06
N SER A 84 -18.54 22.70 4.79
CA SER A 84 -19.39 23.78 4.28
C SER A 84 -20.83 23.69 4.76
N ASP A 85 -21.35 22.48 4.90
CA ASP A 85 -22.72 22.23 5.38
C ASP A 85 -22.82 20.82 5.97
N ALA A 86 -22.72 20.75 7.29
CA ALA A 86 -22.79 19.48 8.01
C ALA A 86 -24.20 18.87 8.00
N GLU A 87 -25.26 19.68 7.78
CA GLU A 87 -26.62 19.19 7.71
C GLU A 87 -26.92 18.48 6.37
N ASN A 88 -26.24 18.89 5.30
CA ASN A 88 -26.36 18.31 3.96
C ASN A 88 -25.18 17.43 3.55
N ASP A 89 -24.36 16.98 4.49
CA ASP A 89 -23.21 16.12 4.24
C ASP A 89 -22.22 16.69 3.18
N THR A 90 -22.17 18.02 3.06
CA THR A 90 -21.36 18.69 2.04
C THR A 90 -20.05 19.21 2.63
N TYR A 91 -18.97 18.78 2.03
CA TYR A 91 -17.60 19.11 2.45
C TYR A 91 -16.83 19.76 1.30
N LEU A 92 -16.02 20.77 1.63
CA LEU A 92 -15.06 21.32 0.70
C LEU A 92 -13.76 20.55 0.82
N VAL A 93 -13.30 20.03 -0.30
CA VAL A 93 -12.09 19.19 -0.38
C VAL A 93 -11.17 19.70 -1.48
N LYS A 94 -9.89 19.45 -1.29
CA LYS A 94 -8.85 19.70 -2.30
C LYS A 94 -7.97 18.47 -2.44
N ASP A 95 -7.21 18.41 -3.54
CA ASP A 95 -6.23 17.34 -3.74
C ASP A 95 -5.22 17.34 -2.59
N ALA A 96 -5.01 16.18 -1.98
CA ALA A 96 -4.11 16.04 -0.83
C ALA A 96 -2.63 16.24 -1.20
N TYR A 97 -2.28 16.05 -2.48
CA TYR A 97 -0.89 16.09 -2.97
C TYR A 97 -0.60 17.32 -3.84
N ASP A 98 -1.62 17.96 -4.38
CA ASP A 98 -1.48 19.20 -5.16
C ASP A 98 -2.24 20.35 -4.50
N LYS A 99 -1.51 21.20 -3.80
CA LYS A 99 -2.08 22.37 -3.10
C LYS A 99 -2.56 23.48 -4.03
N LYS A 100 -2.26 23.40 -5.32
CA LYS A 100 -2.68 24.39 -6.32
C LYS A 100 -4.03 24.06 -6.94
N THR A 101 -4.54 22.87 -6.70
CA THR A 101 -5.85 22.44 -7.21
C THR A 101 -6.96 23.22 -6.51
N GLU A 102 -7.98 23.58 -7.28
CA GLU A 102 -9.16 24.27 -6.75
C GLU A 102 -9.94 23.37 -5.78
N GLU A 103 -10.56 23.99 -4.82
CA GLU A 103 -11.47 23.32 -3.89
C GLU A 103 -12.69 22.79 -4.62
N ARG A 104 -13.14 21.60 -4.25
CA ARG A 104 -14.35 20.98 -4.77
C ARG A 104 -15.29 20.68 -3.63
N SER A 105 -16.59 20.80 -3.92
CA SER A 105 -17.64 20.36 -3.01
C SER A 105 -17.95 18.89 -3.30
N VAL A 106 -17.93 18.06 -2.25
CA VAL A 106 -18.31 16.65 -2.33
C VAL A 106 -19.33 16.33 -1.24
N GLU A 107 -20.22 15.44 -1.56
CA GLU A 107 -21.17 14.88 -0.59
C GLU A 107 -20.53 13.63 0.04
N LEU A 108 -20.39 13.63 1.35
CA LEU A 108 -19.86 12.52 2.13
C LEU A 108 -20.92 12.11 3.14
N SER A 109 -21.49 10.94 2.94
CA SER A 109 -22.50 10.39 3.85
C SER A 109 -22.09 9.01 4.36
N GLY A 110 -22.43 8.74 5.60
CA GLY A 110 -22.13 7.46 6.24
C GLY A 110 -20.65 7.26 6.54
N ASP A 111 -20.18 6.05 6.32
CA ASP A 111 -18.79 5.68 6.61
C ASP A 111 -17.85 6.12 5.48
N VAL A 112 -16.83 6.88 5.85
CA VAL A 112 -15.77 7.36 4.98
C VAL A 112 -14.43 6.81 5.45
N MET A 113 -13.56 6.47 4.50
CA MET A 113 -12.22 6.03 4.83
C MET A 113 -11.32 7.22 5.14
N LYS A 114 -10.93 7.38 6.40
CA LYS A 114 -9.93 8.36 6.82
C LYS A 114 -8.55 7.80 6.57
N LEU A 115 -7.76 8.50 5.74
CA LEU A 115 -6.41 8.08 5.40
C LEU A 115 -5.47 8.15 6.60
N SER A 116 -4.73 7.06 6.84
CA SER A 116 -3.64 7.03 7.81
C SER A 116 -2.29 7.23 7.12
N PHE A 117 -1.99 6.44 6.12
CA PHE A 117 -0.74 6.52 5.34
C PHE A 117 -0.86 5.81 4.00
N VAL A 118 0.09 6.07 3.11
CA VAL A 118 0.22 5.44 1.80
C VAL A 118 1.61 4.82 1.68
N ILE A 119 1.67 3.57 1.25
CA ILE A 119 2.94 2.91 0.93
C ILE A 119 3.04 2.78 -0.59
N PRO A 120 4.03 3.40 -1.22
CA PRO A 120 4.23 3.27 -2.67
C PRO A 120 4.78 1.88 -3.02
N LEU A 121 4.51 1.44 -4.24
CA LEU A 121 5.04 0.22 -4.88
C LEU A 121 4.61 -1.11 -4.26
N ILE A 122 4.00 -1.15 -3.10
CA ILE A 122 3.63 -2.41 -2.42
C ILE A 122 2.49 -3.15 -3.15
N ALA A 123 1.64 -2.45 -3.89
CA ALA A 123 0.59 -3.06 -4.68
C ALA A 123 1.13 -3.98 -5.79
N TYR A 124 2.33 -3.72 -6.29
CA TYR A 124 2.99 -4.62 -7.25
C TYR A 124 3.27 -6.00 -6.66
N ALA A 125 3.63 -6.07 -5.39
CA ALA A 125 3.78 -7.36 -4.70
C ALA A 125 2.44 -8.09 -4.57
N ALA A 126 1.36 -7.38 -4.26
CA ALA A 126 0.01 -7.96 -4.20
C ALA A 126 -0.46 -8.46 -5.56
N ILE A 127 -0.22 -7.71 -6.64
CA ILE A 127 -0.54 -8.10 -8.01
C ILE A 127 0.27 -9.34 -8.41
N ALA A 128 1.56 -9.37 -8.09
CA ALA A 128 2.44 -10.50 -8.38
C ALA A 128 1.93 -11.80 -7.72
N VAL A 129 1.48 -11.74 -6.48
CA VAL A 129 0.90 -12.90 -5.78
C VAL A 129 -0.43 -13.36 -6.41
N GLN A 130 -1.20 -12.45 -6.97
CA GLN A 130 -2.49 -12.76 -7.60
C GLN A 130 -2.38 -13.19 -9.05
N SER A 131 -1.29 -12.87 -9.75
CA SER A 131 -1.08 -13.25 -11.14
C SER A 131 -0.36 -14.59 -11.26
N LYS A 132 -0.68 -15.34 -12.32
CA LYS A 132 -0.04 -16.62 -12.61
C LYS A 132 1.44 -16.46 -12.93
N GLU A 133 1.79 -15.46 -13.71
CA GLU A 133 3.16 -15.09 -14.06
C GLU A 133 3.96 -14.66 -12.83
N GLY A 134 3.36 -13.87 -11.97
CA GLY A 134 3.95 -13.43 -10.71
C GLY A 134 4.21 -14.59 -9.75
N LEU A 135 3.30 -15.55 -9.63
CA LEU A 135 3.49 -16.77 -8.83
C LEU A 135 4.64 -17.63 -9.36
N ILE A 136 4.79 -17.74 -10.68
CA ILE A 136 5.92 -18.44 -11.31
C ILE A 136 7.24 -17.74 -10.95
N LEU A 137 7.30 -16.42 -11.07
CA LEU A 137 8.49 -15.64 -10.72
C LEU A 137 8.85 -15.76 -9.23
N ILE A 138 7.86 -15.74 -8.35
CA ILE A 138 8.05 -15.94 -6.91
C ILE A 138 8.59 -17.35 -6.64
N GLY A 139 8.01 -18.37 -7.27
CA GLY A 139 8.47 -19.75 -7.17
C GLY A 139 9.92 -19.93 -7.62
N LEU A 140 10.29 -19.36 -8.77
CA LEU A 140 11.68 -19.35 -9.27
C LEU A 140 12.62 -18.61 -8.32
N GLY A 141 12.19 -17.49 -7.75
CA GLY A 141 12.96 -16.75 -6.75
C GLY A 141 13.23 -17.56 -5.49
N ILE A 142 12.23 -18.29 -5.00
CA ILE A 142 12.37 -19.19 -3.84
C ILE A 142 13.36 -20.33 -4.14
N VAL A 143 13.23 -20.97 -5.31
CA VAL A 143 14.16 -22.03 -5.74
C VAL A 143 15.58 -21.49 -5.82
N PHE A 144 15.77 -20.30 -6.39
CA PHE A 144 17.06 -19.64 -6.48
C PHE A 144 17.67 -19.36 -5.09
N LEU A 145 16.87 -18.88 -4.14
CA LEU A 145 17.31 -18.65 -2.75
C LEU A 145 17.71 -19.96 -2.07
N ILE A 146 16.98 -21.05 -2.29
CA ILE A 146 17.31 -22.38 -1.76
C ILE A 146 18.65 -22.86 -2.34
N ILE A 147 18.87 -22.71 -3.64
CA ILE A 147 20.14 -23.06 -4.29
C ILE A 147 21.30 -22.25 -3.70
N LEU A 148 21.12 -20.94 -3.54
CA LEU A 148 22.14 -20.09 -2.92
C LEU A 148 22.44 -20.51 -1.48
N PHE A 149 21.43 -20.87 -0.72
CA PHE A 149 21.57 -21.35 0.65
C PHE A 149 22.39 -22.65 0.70
N ILE A 150 22.08 -23.61 -0.17
CA ILE A 150 22.79 -24.89 -0.27
C ILE A 150 24.27 -24.66 -0.65
N LEU A 151 24.49 -23.81 -1.68
CA LEU A 151 25.86 -23.47 -2.09
C LEU A 151 26.65 -22.81 -0.96
N ALA A 152 26.01 -21.92 -0.24
CA ALA A 152 26.61 -21.26 0.91
C ALA A 152 27.00 -22.23 2.03
N GLU A 153 26.18 -23.23 2.30
CA GLU A 153 26.42 -24.25 3.29
C GLU A 153 27.56 -25.20 2.88
N LEU A 154 27.60 -25.58 1.59
CA LEU A 154 28.68 -26.40 1.04
C LEU A 154 30.04 -25.68 1.16
N TRP A 155 30.11 -24.41 0.79
CA TRP A 155 31.32 -23.60 0.90
C TRP A 155 31.79 -23.42 2.35
N ARG A 156 30.84 -23.41 3.28
CA ARG A 156 31.17 -23.36 4.70
C ARG A 156 31.81 -24.64 5.18
N LYS A 157 31.41 -25.80 4.66
CA LYS A 157 32.03 -27.11 5.00
C LYS A 157 33.42 -27.23 4.44
N ASP A 158 33.65 -26.83 3.20
CA ASP A 158 34.97 -26.88 2.56
C ASP A 158 36.05 -26.05 3.28
N LYS A 159 35.65 -24.99 3.98
CA LYS A 159 36.57 -24.15 4.76
C LYS A 159 36.91 -24.70 6.16
N LYS A 160 36.24 -25.76 6.62
CA LYS A 160 36.49 -26.40 7.91
C LYS A 160 37.38 -27.64 7.81
N ASP A 161 37.58 -28.16 6.62
CA ASP A 161 38.51 -29.21 6.29
C ASP A 161 39.80 -28.60 5.70
#